data_2d3a8e2180c7d278dac47c38e8914e2c
#
_entry.id   2d3a8e2180c7d278dac47c38e8914e2c
#
_cell.length_a   1.000
_cell.length_b   1.000
_cell.length_c   1.000
_cell.angle_alpha   90.00
_cell.angle_beta   90.00
_cell.angle_gamma   90.00
#
_symmetry.space_group_name_H-M   'P 1'
#
loop_
_entity.id
_entity.type
_entity.pdbx_description
1 polymer ?
#
loop_
_entity_poly.entity_id
_entity_poly.type
_entity_poly.pdbx_seq_one_letter_code
_entity_poly.pdbx_strand_id
1 'polypeptide(L)'
;MDVARDNNGSCVFFEQEDGRLCVIHREAGVDALPSACRHFPRKFLRDGRGTFVSLSHFCPTAAILLIGAETLEVVPAVPPLMLEEPIEGLDARDALPPLLCPDVLCDLDGYDAWERAAIAVLARPDLTCQRALDWIGAATERVRAWRPGGQSLTSAVAAAFANDAAQVPAPQLTQEEMVDLVWRLSDGRVPSDIEPIDRFEDRWNARVGPAFDRYDGAMKNYVAARIFANWIAYQGRGLRSIVQWGRAAAALVRHHTLRRMLDSGGSPGPDDVIEAIRMADLLLLHVIDTQAFARAVAPIEA
;
A
#
# COMPACT_ATOMS: atom_id res chain seq x y z
N MET A 1 10.87 20.42 -2.84
CA MET A 1 12.16 20.96 -2.28
C MET A 1 12.93 19.76 -1.77
N ASP A 2 14.05 19.45 -2.39
CA ASP A 2 14.90 18.31 -1.98
C ASP A 2 15.81 18.74 -0.84
N VAL A 3 15.88 17.90 0.19
CA VAL A 3 16.83 18.09 1.29
C VAL A 3 18.22 17.65 0.80
N ALA A 4 19.23 18.49 1.05
CA ALA A 4 20.63 18.15 0.69
C ALA A 4 21.05 16.83 1.34
N ARG A 5 21.77 16.01 0.57
CA ARG A 5 22.29 14.71 1.00
C ARG A 5 23.81 14.72 1.00
N ASP A 6 24.39 13.97 1.93
CA ASP A 6 25.81 13.71 1.96
C ASP A 6 26.24 12.67 0.91
N ASN A 7 27.52 12.36 0.85
CA ASN A 7 28.08 11.37 -0.08
C ASN A 7 27.56 9.94 0.14
N ASN A 8 26.95 9.66 1.30
CA ASN A 8 26.35 8.38 1.65
C ASN A 8 24.83 8.36 1.40
N GLY A 9 24.27 9.44 0.84
CA GLY A 9 22.84 9.59 0.58
C GLY A 9 22.00 9.97 1.79
N SER A 10 22.61 10.18 2.96
CA SER A 10 21.94 10.63 4.18
C SER A 10 21.64 12.12 4.14
N CYS A 11 20.59 12.55 4.83
CA CYS A 11 20.29 13.96 5.01
C CYS A 11 21.44 14.65 5.76
N VAL A 12 21.93 15.80 5.28
CA VAL A 12 23.04 16.54 5.90
C VAL A 12 22.72 17.06 7.32
N PHE A 13 21.45 17.10 7.69
CA PHE A 13 20.98 17.49 9.03
C PHE A 13 20.74 16.29 9.96
N PHE A 14 21.10 15.07 9.54
CA PHE A 14 20.94 13.88 10.34
C PHE A 14 22.25 13.55 11.08
N GLU A 15 22.21 13.58 12.41
CA GLU A 15 23.33 13.20 13.26
C GLU A 15 23.27 11.74 13.62
N GLN A 16 24.33 11.00 13.30
CA GLN A 16 24.44 9.58 13.62
C GLN A 16 24.87 9.34 15.09
N GLU A 17 25.63 10.27 15.66
CA GLU A 17 26.29 10.06 16.95
C GLU A 17 25.42 10.37 18.17
N ASP A 18 24.54 11.36 18.10
CA ASP A 18 23.70 11.82 19.22
C ASP A 18 22.24 11.33 19.15
N GLY A 19 22.03 10.02 19.10
CA GLY A 19 20.68 9.45 19.18
C GLY A 19 19.90 9.44 17.88
N ARG A 20 20.54 9.67 16.73
CA ARG A 20 19.94 9.64 15.39
C ARG A 20 18.81 10.67 15.23
N LEU A 21 19.08 11.91 15.58
CA LEU A 21 18.10 13.00 15.51
C LEU A 21 18.45 14.00 14.38
N CYS A 22 17.43 14.72 13.93
CA CYS A 22 17.61 15.85 13.02
C CYS A 22 18.07 17.09 13.81
N VAL A 23 19.21 17.69 13.44
CA VAL A 23 19.75 18.91 14.06
C VAL A 23 18.75 20.05 14.04
N ILE A 24 18.06 20.26 12.89
CA ILE A 24 17.05 21.32 12.78
C ILE A 24 15.93 21.10 13.81
N HIS A 25 15.45 19.85 13.94
CA HIS A 25 14.38 19.55 14.91
C HIS A 25 14.84 19.80 16.35
N ARG A 26 16.07 19.38 16.68
CA ARG A 26 16.62 19.53 18.03
C ARG A 26 16.86 20.99 18.41
N GLU A 27 17.41 21.80 17.51
CA GLU A 27 17.89 23.14 17.84
C GLU A 27 16.88 24.24 17.53
N ALA A 28 16.07 24.06 16.47
CA ALA A 28 15.14 25.07 16.02
C ALA A 28 13.64 24.66 16.16
N GLY A 29 13.39 23.41 16.56
CA GLY A 29 12.04 22.89 16.77
C GLY A 29 11.33 22.41 15.47
N VAL A 30 10.12 21.90 15.63
CA VAL A 30 9.32 21.32 14.54
C VAL A 30 8.96 22.34 13.46
N ASP A 31 8.75 23.60 13.84
CA ASP A 31 8.34 24.66 12.91
C ASP A 31 9.43 25.05 11.92
N ALA A 32 10.69 24.81 12.24
CA ALA A 32 11.82 25.05 11.36
C ALA A 32 12.04 23.92 10.34
N LEU A 33 11.37 22.77 10.49
CA LEU A 33 11.51 21.66 9.57
C LEU A 33 10.89 21.98 8.21
N PRO A 34 11.49 21.50 7.10
CA PRO A 34 10.80 21.47 5.81
C PRO A 34 9.47 20.74 5.90
N SER A 35 8.49 21.14 5.09
CA SER A 35 7.15 20.55 5.06
C SER A 35 7.18 19.02 4.96
N ALA A 36 7.97 18.46 4.05
CA ALA A 36 8.16 17.02 3.91
C ALA A 36 8.60 16.34 5.21
N CYS A 37 9.52 16.96 5.96
CA CYS A 37 10.00 16.41 7.22
C CYS A 37 8.99 16.52 8.36
N ARG A 38 8.18 17.60 8.36
CA ARG A 38 7.11 17.79 9.36
C ARG A 38 5.97 16.80 9.18
N HIS A 39 5.63 16.49 7.92
CA HIS A 39 4.52 15.59 7.60
C HIS A 39 4.91 14.11 7.65
N PHE A 40 6.17 13.75 7.33
CA PHE A 40 6.60 12.36 7.39
C PHE A 40 6.41 11.75 8.79
N PRO A 41 5.84 10.56 8.91
CA PRO A 41 5.47 9.63 7.86
C PRO A 41 4.01 9.74 7.35
N ARG A 42 3.29 10.83 7.66
CA ARG A 42 1.88 10.98 7.30
C ARG A 42 1.73 11.25 5.81
N LYS A 43 0.75 10.57 5.22
CA LYS A 43 0.30 10.78 3.84
C LYS A 43 -1.14 11.23 3.85
N PHE A 44 -1.44 12.28 3.12
CA PHE A 44 -2.76 12.87 3.09
C PHE A 44 -3.45 12.64 1.75
N LEU A 45 -4.74 12.35 1.80
CA LEU A 45 -5.67 12.45 0.69
C LEU A 45 -6.82 13.37 1.12
N ARG A 46 -7.10 14.39 0.31
CA ARG A 46 -8.31 15.21 0.41
C ARG A 46 -9.19 14.98 -0.80
N ASP A 47 -10.43 14.64 -0.59
CA ASP A 47 -11.43 14.53 -1.65
C ASP A 47 -12.80 14.99 -1.14
N GLY A 48 -13.85 14.80 -1.93
CA GLY A 48 -15.21 15.20 -1.57
C GLY A 48 -15.78 14.50 -0.33
N ARG A 49 -15.18 13.40 0.14
CA ARG A 49 -15.56 12.70 1.37
C ARG A 49 -14.91 13.32 2.62
N GLY A 50 -13.79 14.05 2.48
CA GLY A 50 -13.07 14.66 3.57
C GLY A 50 -11.55 14.57 3.45
N THR A 51 -10.87 14.62 4.61
CA THR A 51 -9.41 14.48 4.70
C THR A 51 -9.06 13.17 5.38
N PHE A 52 -8.25 12.38 4.70
CA PHE A 52 -7.80 11.06 5.13
C PHE A 52 -6.30 11.09 5.38
N VAL A 53 -5.86 10.37 6.41
CA VAL A 53 -4.46 10.26 6.78
C VAL A 53 -4.07 8.78 6.82
N SER A 54 -3.04 8.44 6.11
CA SER A 54 -2.37 7.14 6.20
C SER A 54 -0.88 7.34 6.52
N LEU A 55 -0.15 6.27 6.76
CA LEU A 55 1.28 6.35 7.07
C LEU A 55 2.13 5.74 5.95
N SER A 56 3.29 6.33 5.71
CA SER A 56 4.38 5.64 5.02
C SER A 56 5.04 4.69 6.02
N HIS A 57 5.02 3.40 5.69
CA HIS A 57 5.66 2.36 6.49
C HIS A 57 7.15 2.19 6.13
N PHE A 58 7.70 3.04 5.28
CA PHE A 58 9.15 3.23 5.21
C PHE A 58 9.70 3.79 6.54
N CYS A 59 8.88 4.49 7.31
CA CYS A 59 9.17 4.86 8.70
C CYS A 59 9.25 3.59 9.58
N PRO A 60 10.37 3.35 10.27
CA PRO A 60 10.52 2.18 11.14
C PRO A 60 9.42 2.06 12.21
N THR A 61 9.09 3.18 12.85
CA THR A 61 8.03 3.21 13.89
C THR A 61 6.66 2.83 13.30
N ALA A 62 6.30 3.35 12.13
CA ALA A 62 5.04 2.99 11.48
C ALA A 62 4.99 1.51 11.09
N ALA A 63 6.11 0.94 10.63
CA ALA A 63 6.20 -0.48 10.29
C ALA A 63 6.10 -1.39 11.53
N ILE A 64 6.73 -0.99 12.65
CA ILE A 64 6.65 -1.74 13.92
C ILE A 64 5.20 -1.82 14.42
N LEU A 65 4.42 -0.75 14.29
CA LEU A 65 3.01 -0.73 14.72
C LEU A 65 2.16 -1.82 14.04
N LEU A 66 2.49 -2.20 12.79
CA LEU A 66 1.76 -3.24 12.07
C LEU A 66 1.95 -4.64 12.69
N ILE A 67 3.10 -4.91 13.28
CA ILE A 67 3.41 -6.21 13.90
C ILE A 67 2.63 -6.41 15.20
N GLY A 68 2.43 -5.33 15.97
CA GLY A 68 1.73 -5.37 17.27
C GLY A 68 0.22 -5.14 17.17
N ALA A 69 -0.30 -4.72 16.04
CA ALA A 69 -1.71 -4.44 15.86
C ALA A 69 -2.52 -5.72 15.62
N GLU A 70 -3.62 -5.91 16.36
CA GLU A 70 -4.55 -7.02 16.09
C GLU A 70 -5.22 -6.84 14.74
N THR A 71 -5.77 -5.67 14.49
CA THR A 71 -6.45 -5.33 13.22
C THR A 71 -6.32 -3.82 12.96
N LEU A 72 -6.10 -3.45 11.71
CA LEU A 72 -6.10 -2.05 11.30
C LEU A 72 -7.56 -1.54 11.21
N GLU A 73 -7.81 -0.43 11.88
CA GLU A 73 -9.11 0.26 11.84
C GLU A 73 -8.98 1.66 11.26
N VAL A 74 -10.00 2.08 10.52
CA VAL A 74 -10.17 3.46 10.06
C VAL A 74 -11.03 4.19 11.08
N VAL A 75 -10.43 5.12 11.79
CA VAL A 75 -11.11 5.87 12.85
C VAL A 75 -11.10 7.37 12.58
N PRO A 76 -12.12 8.11 13.04
CA PRO A 76 -12.06 9.58 13.04
C PRO A 76 -10.88 10.07 13.90
N ALA A 77 -10.08 11.00 13.38
CA ALA A 77 -9.02 11.63 14.15
C ALA A 77 -9.61 12.60 15.20
N VAL A 78 -9.29 12.39 16.49
CA VAL A 78 -9.73 13.23 17.59
C VAL A 78 -8.55 13.48 18.55
N PRO A 79 -8.13 14.71 18.83
CA PRO A 79 -8.56 15.95 18.18
C PRO A 79 -8.19 15.97 16.71
N PRO A 80 -8.83 16.82 15.91
CA PRO A 80 -8.46 16.95 14.51
C PRO A 80 -6.96 17.25 14.42
N LEU A 81 -6.26 16.51 13.54
CA LEU A 81 -4.88 16.81 13.23
C LEU A 81 -4.82 18.27 12.77
N MET A 82 -3.96 19.07 13.38
CA MET A 82 -3.66 20.42 12.89
C MET A 82 -3.00 20.27 11.52
N LEU A 83 -3.79 20.47 10.48
CA LEU A 83 -3.33 20.40 9.11
C LEU A 83 -2.89 21.79 8.70
N GLU A 84 -1.60 22.08 8.89
CA GLU A 84 -1.01 23.29 8.36
C GLU A 84 -0.95 23.24 6.84
N GLU A 85 -1.36 24.31 6.20
CA GLU A 85 -1.23 24.47 4.74
C GLU A 85 0.21 24.91 4.38
N PRO A 86 0.80 24.43 3.29
CA PRO A 86 0.27 23.42 2.38
C PRO A 86 0.42 21.99 2.92
N ILE A 87 -0.63 21.18 2.77
CA ILE A 87 -0.56 19.75 3.11
C ILE A 87 0.25 19.01 2.05
N GLU A 88 1.24 18.24 2.47
CA GLU A 88 1.91 17.30 1.59
C GLU A 88 1.04 16.07 1.36
N GLY A 89 0.41 16.01 0.20
CA GLY A 89 -0.51 14.95 -0.13
C GLY A 89 -1.18 15.18 -1.47
N LEU A 90 -2.19 14.38 -1.75
CA LEU A 90 -3.05 14.54 -2.91
C LEU A 90 -4.30 15.33 -2.51
N ASP A 91 -4.47 16.52 -3.09
CA ASP A 91 -5.73 17.26 -3.03
C ASP A 91 -6.54 16.96 -4.31
N ALA A 92 -7.58 16.17 -4.15
CA ALA A 92 -8.48 15.73 -5.20
C ALA A 92 -9.89 16.30 -5.05
N ARG A 93 -10.07 17.40 -4.29
CA ARG A 93 -11.40 18.00 -4.08
C ARG A 93 -12.02 18.52 -5.38
N ASP A 94 -11.18 19.02 -6.27
CA ASP A 94 -11.60 19.51 -7.59
C ASP A 94 -11.36 18.48 -8.72
N ALA A 95 -10.92 17.26 -8.37
CA ALA A 95 -10.73 16.19 -9.32
C ALA A 95 -12.06 15.45 -9.59
N LEU A 96 -12.12 14.76 -10.74
CA LEU A 96 -13.20 13.81 -10.99
C LEU A 96 -13.11 12.67 -9.95
N PRO A 97 -14.26 12.10 -9.56
CA PRO A 97 -14.29 10.92 -8.70
C PRO A 97 -13.43 9.77 -9.27
N PRO A 98 -13.00 8.82 -8.43
CA PRO A 98 -12.28 7.65 -8.90
C PRO A 98 -13.00 6.91 -10.02
N LEU A 99 -12.24 6.31 -10.92
CA LEU A 99 -12.81 5.44 -11.96
C LEU A 99 -13.23 4.09 -11.34
N LEU A 100 -14.41 3.61 -11.73
CA LEU A 100 -14.83 2.23 -11.51
C LEU A 100 -14.07 1.29 -12.47
N CYS A 101 -14.10 1.65 -13.73
CA CYS A 101 -13.34 1.09 -14.84
C CYS A 101 -13.06 2.22 -15.85
N PRO A 102 -12.27 2.00 -16.91
CA PRO A 102 -11.78 3.09 -17.76
C PRO A 102 -12.83 4.12 -18.23
N ASP A 103 -14.06 3.68 -18.46
CA ASP A 103 -15.12 4.53 -19.03
C ASP A 103 -16.23 4.90 -18.03
N VAL A 104 -16.10 4.50 -16.76
CA VAL A 104 -17.17 4.68 -15.75
C VAL A 104 -16.57 5.26 -14.46
N LEU A 105 -17.10 6.40 -14.05
CA LEU A 105 -16.77 7.00 -12.74
C LEU A 105 -17.52 6.27 -11.61
N CYS A 106 -16.89 6.13 -10.46
CA CYS A 106 -17.59 5.89 -9.21
C CYS A 106 -18.36 7.15 -8.79
N ASP A 107 -19.50 7.01 -8.12
CA ASP A 107 -19.90 8.03 -7.16
C ASP A 107 -19.05 7.87 -5.87
N LEU A 108 -18.88 8.95 -5.11
CA LEU A 108 -18.03 8.92 -3.91
C LEU A 108 -18.57 8.01 -2.80
N ASP A 109 -19.89 7.86 -2.69
CA ASP A 109 -20.51 6.94 -1.72
C ASP A 109 -20.22 5.48 -2.08
N GLY A 110 -20.29 5.13 -3.36
CA GLY A 110 -19.96 3.80 -3.86
C GLY A 110 -18.47 3.48 -3.71
N TYR A 111 -17.59 4.49 -3.94
CA TYR A 111 -16.16 4.33 -3.69
C TYR A 111 -15.87 4.12 -2.20
N ASP A 112 -16.46 4.91 -1.31
CA ASP A 112 -16.32 4.75 0.15
C ASP A 112 -16.80 3.36 0.61
N ALA A 113 -17.96 2.92 0.10
CA ALA A 113 -18.50 1.59 0.40
C ALA A 113 -17.54 0.48 -0.04
N TRP A 114 -16.93 0.60 -1.23
CA TRP A 114 -15.96 -0.37 -1.74
C TRP A 114 -14.70 -0.40 -0.88
N GLU A 115 -14.14 0.77 -0.55
CA GLU A 115 -12.93 0.89 0.28
C GLU A 115 -13.13 0.27 1.66
N ARG A 116 -14.27 0.58 2.33
CA ARG A 116 -14.64 -0.01 3.62
C ARG A 116 -14.83 -1.52 3.53
N ALA A 117 -15.50 -2.01 2.49
CA ALA A 117 -15.70 -3.44 2.30
C ALA A 117 -14.39 -4.19 2.08
N ALA A 118 -13.47 -3.63 1.30
CA ALA A 118 -12.14 -4.21 1.08
C ALA A 118 -11.33 -4.29 2.39
N ILE A 119 -11.34 -3.22 3.20
CA ILE A 119 -10.67 -3.21 4.51
C ILE A 119 -11.32 -4.22 5.46
N ALA A 120 -12.66 -4.32 5.48
CA ALA A 120 -13.36 -5.29 6.32
C ALA A 120 -13.03 -6.75 5.94
N VAL A 121 -12.83 -7.06 4.67
CA VAL A 121 -12.37 -8.40 4.22
C VAL A 121 -10.94 -8.68 4.72
N LEU A 122 -10.03 -7.70 4.65
CA LEU A 122 -8.67 -7.85 5.19
C LEU A 122 -8.65 -8.00 6.71
N ALA A 123 -9.61 -7.41 7.41
CA ALA A 123 -9.75 -7.53 8.86
C ALA A 123 -10.21 -8.92 9.33
N ARG A 124 -10.72 -9.78 8.45
CA ARG A 124 -11.23 -11.10 8.80
C ARG A 124 -10.14 -12.04 9.31
N PRO A 125 -10.29 -12.61 10.52
CA PRO A 125 -9.27 -13.50 11.09
C PRO A 125 -9.22 -14.89 10.45
N ASP A 126 -10.31 -15.31 9.80
CA ASP A 126 -10.44 -16.62 9.15
C ASP A 126 -9.84 -16.65 7.72
N LEU A 127 -9.37 -15.50 7.22
CA LEU A 127 -8.75 -15.40 5.90
C LEU A 127 -7.26 -15.09 6.01
N THR A 128 -6.46 -15.76 5.19
CA THR A 128 -5.10 -15.31 4.92
C THR A 128 -5.10 -14.06 4.04
N CYS A 129 -4.02 -13.29 4.05
CA CYS A 129 -3.87 -12.11 3.20
C CYS A 129 -4.13 -12.40 1.73
N GLN A 130 -3.61 -13.52 1.22
CA GLN A 130 -3.82 -13.94 -0.18
C GLN A 130 -5.30 -14.19 -0.47
N ARG A 131 -6.00 -14.96 0.39
CA ARG A 131 -7.44 -15.23 0.21
C ARG A 131 -8.29 -13.97 0.32
N ALA A 132 -7.93 -13.06 1.22
CA ALA A 132 -8.59 -11.76 1.32
C ALA A 132 -8.43 -10.94 0.04
N LEU A 133 -7.22 -10.87 -0.54
CA LEU A 133 -6.96 -10.19 -1.81
C LEU A 133 -7.68 -10.87 -2.98
N ASP A 134 -7.80 -12.19 -3.00
CA ASP A 134 -8.56 -12.92 -4.03
C ASP A 134 -10.06 -12.61 -3.93
N TRP A 135 -10.61 -12.55 -2.72
CA TRP A 135 -11.99 -12.13 -2.52
C TRP A 135 -12.22 -10.69 -2.99
N ILE A 136 -11.39 -9.75 -2.52
CA ILE A 136 -11.49 -8.33 -2.91
C ILE A 136 -11.39 -8.19 -4.43
N GLY A 137 -10.47 -8.90 -5.06
CA GLY A 137 -10.33 -8.92 -6.51
C GLY A 137 -11.60 -9.39 -7.22
N ALA A 138 -12.13 -10.55 -6.84
CA ALA A 138 -13.35 -11.11 -7.42
C ALA A 138 -14.58 -10.23 -7.18
N ALA A 139 -14.72 -9.66 -5.98
CA ALA A 139 -15.78 -8.69 -5.68
C ALA A 139 -15.64 -7.43 -6.53
N THR A 140 -14.42 -6.93 -6.69
CA THR A 140 -14.15 -5.75 -7.52
C THR A 140 -14.53 -5.97 -8.97
N GLU A 141 -14.24 -7.14 -9.57
CA GLU A 141 -14.66 -7.43 -10.94
C GLU A 141 -16.18 -7.45 -11.10
N ARG A 142 -16.92 -7.93 -10.10
CA ARG A 142 -18.38 -7.84 -10.11
C ARG A 142 -18.89 -6.40 -10.02
N VAL A 143 -18.28 -5.59 -9.15
CA VAL A 143 -18.61 -4.17 -9.02
C VAL A 143 -18.32 -3.43 -10.33
N ARG A 144 -17.22 -3.75 -11.04
CA ARG A 144 -16.86 -3.15 -12.32
C ARG A 144 -17.87 -3.42 -13.46
N ALA A 145 -18.69 -4.45 -13.33
CA ALA A 145 -19.79 -4.72 -14.25
C ALA A 145 -20.99 -3.78 -14.05
N TRP A 146 -21.06 -3.03 -12.96
CA TRP A 146 -22.13 -2.07 -12.70
C TRP A 146 -22.18 -0.96 -13.76
N ARG A 147 -23.39 -0.50 -14.06
CA ARG A 147 -23.64 0.64 -14.97
C ARG A 147 -24.71 1.54 -14.36
N PRO A 148 -24.63 2.88 -14.61
CA PRO A 148 -25.65 3.82 -14.18
C PRO A 148 -27.04 3.49 -14.73
N GLY A 149 -28.09 3.86 -13.97
CA GLY A 149 -29.50 3.70 -14.38
C GLY A 149 -30.24 2.52 -13.75
N GLY A 150 -29.54 1.69 -12.95
CA GLY A 150 -30.12 0.61 -12.17
C GLY A 150 -30.06 0.85 -10.65
N GLN A 151 -29.62 -0.15 -9.91
CA GLN A 151 -29.32 -0.01 -8.46
C GLN A 151 -28.17 0.96 -8.22
N SER A 152 -28.09 1.53 -7.00
CA SER A 152 -26.96 2.39 -6.60
C SER A 152 -25.66 1.59 -6.62
N LEU A 153 -24.51 2.28 -6.84
CA LEU A 153 -23.19 1.65 -6.77
C LEU A 153 -22.94 1.06 -5.38
N THR A 154 -23.37 1.77 -4.30
CA THR A 154 -23.30 1.26 -2.92
C THR A 154 -24.00 -0.08 -2.75
N SER A 155 -25.20 -0.24 -3.33
CA SER A 155 -25.94 -1.51 -3.29
C SER A 155 -25.23 -2.60 -4.10
N ALA A 156 -24.66 -2.26 -5.25
CA ALA A 156 -23.88 -3.19 -6.06
C ALA A 156 -22.62 -3.67 -5.32
N VAL A 157 -21.93 -2.78 -4.62
CA VAL A 157 -20.79 -3.11 -3.75
C VAL A 157 -21.22 -4.07 -2.65
N ALA A 158 -22.29 -3.75 -1.90
CA ALA A 158 -22.79 -4.62 -0.83
C ALA A 158 -23.11 -6.03 -1.35
N ALA A 159 -23.79 -6.13 -2.49
CA ALA A 159 -24.11 -7.42 -3.12
C ALA A 159 -22.85 -8.18 -3.59
N ALA A 160 -21.86 -7.46 -4.11
CA ALA A 160 -20.62 -8.06 -4.59
C ALA A 160 -19.76 -8.64 -3.45
N PHE A 161 -19.74 -8.00 -2.30
CA PHE A 161 -18.97 -8.44 -1.14
C PHE A 161 -19.72 -9.41 -0.21
N ALA A 162 -21.04 -9.54 -0.33
CA ALA A 162 -21.86 -10.44 0.49
C ALA A 162 -21.59 -11.94 0.23
N ASN A 163 -21.17 -12.28 -0.98
CA ASN A 163 -20.94 -13.66 -1.38
C ASN A 163 -19.44 -13.95 -1.41
N ASP A 164 -19.02 -15.04 -0.78
CA ASP A 164 -17.68 -15.58 -0.93
C ASP A 164 -17.46 -15.93 -2.41
N ALA A 165 -16.77 -15.04 -3.10
CA ALA A 165 -16.67 -15.07 -4.55
C ALA A 165 -15.49 -15.89 -5.05
N ALA A 166 -15.00 -16.83 -4.28
CA ALA A 166 -13.89 -17.72 -4.64
C ALA A 166 -14.08 -18.50 -5.96
N GLN A 167 -15.21 -18.28 -6.65
CA GLN A 167 -15.55 -19.04 -7.86
C GLN A 167 -15.13 -18.40 -9.19
N VAL A 168 -14.74 -17.13 -9.21
CA VAL A 168 -14.26 -16.48 -10.43
C VAL A 168 -12.92 -15.81 -10.12
N PRO A 169 -11.80 -16.38 -10.59
CA PRO A 169 -10.50 -15.74 -10.38
C PRO A 169 -10.47 -14.37 -11.06
N ALA A 170 -10.13 -13.34 -10.28
CA ALA A 170 -9.87 -12.03 -10.84
C ALA A 170 -8.55 -12.07 -11.64
N PRO A 171 -8.45 -11.32 -12.74
CA PRO A 171 -7.18 -11.16 -13.43
C PRO A 171 -6.10 -10.69 -12.46
N GLN A 172 -4.98 -11.40 -12.42
CA GLN A 172 -3.86 -11.08 -11.54
C GLN A 172 -2.55 -11.51 -12.16
N LEU A 173 -1.50 -10.76 -11.82
CA LEU A 173 -0.14 -11.17 -12.09
C LEU A 173 0.31 -12.21 -11.07
N THR A 174 1.16 -13.13 -11.47
CA THR A 174 1.84 -14.03 -10.53
C THR A 174 2.77 -13.24 -9.61
N GLN A 175 3.28 -13.89 -8.58
CA GLN A 175 4.27 -13.32 -7.66
C GLN A 175 5.49 -12.80 -8.43
N GLU A 176 6.02 -13.60 -9.36
CA GLU A 176 7.19 -13.26 -10.14
C GLU A 176 6.92 -12.13 -11.12
N GLU A 177 5.80 -12.17 -11.84
CA GLU A 177 5.40 -11.11 -12.77
C GLU A 177 5.18 -9.76 -12.07
N MET A 178 4.62 -9.77 -10.86
CA MET A 178 4.41 -8.56 -10.08
C MET A 178 5.74 -7.93 -9.63
N VAL A 179 6.66 -8.76 -9.14
CA VAL A 179 7.99 -8.29 -8.73
C VAL A 179 8.78 -7.78 -9.95
N ASP A 180 8.75 -8.50 -11.07
CA ASP A 180 9.39 -8.08 -12.32
C ASP A 180 8.81 -6.75 -12.85
N LEU A 181 7.50 -6.57 -12.76
CA LEU A 181 6.87 -5.30 -13.11
C LEU A 181 7.41 -4.14 -12.25
N VAL A 182 7.44 -4.31 -10.93
CA VAL A 182 7.96 -3.27 -10.02
C VAL A 182 9.45 -3.03 -10.27
N TRP A 183 10.23 -4.08 -10.51
CA TRP A 183 11.64 -3.98 -10.89
C TRP A 183 11.83 -3.10 -12.14
N ARG A 184 11.11 -3.39 -13.20
CA ARG A 184 11.18 -2.58 -14.45
C ARG A 184 10.76 -1.14 -14.23
N LEU A 185 9.72 -0.88 -13.43
CA LEU A 185 9.24 0.47 -13.14
C LEU A 185 10.19 1.25 -12.22
N SER A 186 11.07 0.58 -11.49
CA SER A 186 12.06 1.24 -10.64
C SER A 186 13.20 1.89 -11.43
N ASP A 187 13.40 1.46 -12.68
CA ASP A 187 14.39 2.02 -13.62
C ASP A 187 15.81 2.09 -13.01
N GLY A 188 16.22 1.04 -12.31
CA GLY A 188 17.54 0.94 -11.69
C GLY A 188 17.77 1.86 -10.49
N ARG A 189 16.73 2.55 -9.99
CA ARG A 189 16.82 3.48 -8.85
C ARG A 189 16.87 2.78 -7.49
N VAL A 190 16.86 1.47 -7.48
CA VAL A 190 16.92 0.66 -6.24
C VAL A 190 18.11 -0.29 -6.26
N PRO A 191 18.59 -0.70 -5.10
CA PRO A 191 19.58 -1.76 -4.99
C PRO A 191 19.11 -3.06 -5.65
N SER A 192 20.05 -3.94 -6.03
CA SER A 192 19.82 -5.22 -6.70
C SER A 192 18.95 -6.24 -5.96
N ASP A 193 18.51 -5.90 -4.76
CA ASP A 193 17.75 -6.79 -3.86
C ASP A 193 16.34 -7.12 -4.33
N ILE A 194 15.81 -6.45 -5.37
CA ILE A 194 14.49 -6.77 -5.94
C ILE A 194 14.58 -7.54 -7.26
N GLU A 195 15.74 -8.03 -7.62
CA GLU A 195 15.83 -8.97 -8.75
C GLU A 195 14.90 -10.18 -8.53
N PRO A 196 14.14 -10.60 -9.53
CA PRO A 196 13.27 -11.76 -9.42
C PRO A 196 14.00 -12.99 -8.86
N ILE A 197 13.36 -13.69 -7.94
CA ILE A 197 13.89 -14.92 -7.34
C ILE A 197 13.34 -16.10 -8.15
N ASP A 198 14.25 -16.87 -8.75
CA ASP A 198 13.89 -18.05 -9.50
C ASP A 198 13.21 -19.11 -8.63
N ARG A 199 12.13 -19.74 -9.13
CA ARG A 199 11.33 -20.73 -8.41
C ARG A 199 10.85 -20.19 -7.04
N PHE A 200 10.31 -19.00 -7.03
CA PHE A 200 9.93 -18.29 -5.81
C PHE A 200 9.04 -19.14 -4.88
N GLU A 201 7.95 -19.70 -5.39
CA GLU A 201 6.97 -20.42 -4.55
C GLU A 201 7.58 -21.69 -3.91
N ASP A 202 8.43 -22.43 -4.65
CA ASP A 202 9.12 -23.59 -4.08
C ASP A 202 10.03 -23.19 -2.92
N ARG A 203 10.79 -22.11 -3.11
CA ARG A 203 11.72 -21.59 -2.08
C ARG A 203 10.98 -20.98 -0.91
N TRP A 204 9.88 -20.25 -1.18
CA TRP A 204 9.02 -19.71 -0.15
C TRP A 204 8.46 -20.79 0.74
N ASN A 205 7.81 -21.82 0.16
CA ASN A 205 7.18 -22.90 0.89
C ASN A 205 8.20 -23.73 1.69
N ALA A 206 9.41 -23.89 1.17
CA ALA A 206 10.45 -24.66 1.83
C ALA A 206 11.12 -23.91 3.00
N ARG A 207 11.21 -22.58 2.96
CA ARG A 207 12.06 -21.82 3.89
C ARG A 207 11.34 -20.81 4.75
N VAL A 208 10.27 -20.21 4.25
CA VAL A 208 9.66 -19.02 4.86
C VAL A 208 8.21 -19.28 5.27
N GLY A 209 7.40 -19.86 4.38
CA GLY A 209 5.96 -19.96 4.50
C GLY A 209 5.46 -20.37 5.89
N PRO A 210 5.85 -21.56 6.40
CA PRO A 210 5.36 -22.04 7.69
C PRO A 210 5.70 -21.14 8.89
N ALA A 211 6.84 -20.44 8.84
CA ALA A 211 7.25 -19.50 9.88
C ALA A 211 6.62 -18.11 9.69
N PHE A 212 6.21 -17.78 8.46
CA PHE A 212 5.62 -16.48 8.12
C PHE A 212 4.13 -16.40 8.47
N ASP A 213 3.42 -17.51 8.59
CA ASP A 213 1.98 -17.53 8.87
C ASP A 213 1.60 -16.70 10.11
N ARG A 214 2.45 -16.64 11.12
CA ARG A 214 2.25 -15.79 12.32
C ARG A 214 2.29 -14.29 12.03
N TYR A 215 2.80 -13.88 10.87
CA TYR A 215 2.87 -12.48 10.42
C TYR A 215 1.81 -12.12 9.40
N ASP A 216 0.91 -13.05 9.05
CA ASP A 216 -0.15 -12.80 8.09
C ASP A 216 -1.06 -11.63 8.52
N GLY A 217 -1.29 -11.48 9.82
CA GLY A 217 -2.00 -10.31 10.38
C GLY A 217 -1.30 -8.99 10.06
N ALA A 218 0.01 -8.91 10.25
CA ALA A 218 0.80 -7.72 9.92
C ALA A 218 0.80 -7.45 8.40
N MET A 219 0.85 -8.49 7.58
CA MET A 219 0.71 -8.40 6.14
C MET A 219 -0.66 -7.82 5.74
N LYS A 220 -1.75 -8.33 6.32
CA LYS A 220 -3.10 -7.81 6.09
C LYS A 220 -3.24 -6.35 6.50
N ASN A 221 -2.69 -5.97 7.64
CA ASN A 221 -2.67 -4.60 8.12
C ASN A 221 -1.90 -3.69 7.16
N TYR A 222 -0.75 -4.12 6.66
CA TYR A 222 0.03 -3.36 5.68
C TYR A 222 -0.75 -3.19 4.37
N VAL A 223 -1.33 -4.25 3.84
CA VAL A 223 -2.14 -4.20 2.61
C VAL A 223 -3.36 -3.30 2.79
N ALA A 224 -4.06 -3.36 3.93
CA ALA A 224 -5.17 -2.48 4.25
C ALA A 224 -4.75 -1.00 4.24
N ALA A 225 -3.59 -0.69 4.84
CA ALA A 225 -3.02 0.66 4.81
C ALA A 225 -2.62 1.11 3.39
N ARG A 226 -2.33 0.17 2.47
CA ARG A 226 -2.03 0.47 1.05
C ARG A 226 -3.29 0.63 0.19
N ILE A 227 -4.42 0.02 0.59
CA ILE A 227 -5.72 0.20 -0.07
C ILE A 227 -6.40 1.48 0.42
N PHE A 228 -6.36 1.76 1.72
CA PHE A 228 -7.01 2.92 2.33
C PHE A 228 -6.43 4.25 1.82
N ALA A 229 -7.30 5.17 1.46
CA ALA A 229 -6.95 6.53 1.02
C ALA A 229 -5.82 6.54 -0.04
N ASN A 230 -5.88 5.60 -0.97
CA ASN A 230 -4.81 5.41 -1.95
C ASN A 230 -4.91 6.43 -3.09
N TRP A 231 -3.82 7.14 -3.35
CA TRP A 231 -3.74 8.11 -4.44
C TRP A 231 -3.97 7.51 -5.83
N ILE A 232 -3.69 6.21 -6.01
CA ILE A 232 -3.94 5.51 -7.27
C ILE A 232 -5.43 5.51 -7.65
N ALA A 233 -6.33 5.71 -6.71
CA ALA A 233 -7.76 5.88 -6.98
C ALA A 233 -8.02 7.03 -7.96
N TYR A 234 -7.25 8.12 -7.85
CA TYR A 234 -7.34 9.33 -8.68
C TYR A 234 -6.34 9.36 -9.84
N GLN A 235 -5.34 8.50 -9.82
CA GLN A 235 -4.26 8.43 -10.82
C GLN A 235 -4.30 7.13 -11.63
N GLY A 236 -5.11 6.18 -11.19
CA GLY A 236 -5.21 4.84 -11.76
C GLY A 236 -6.19 4.74 -12.92
N ARG A 237 -6.54 3.49 -13.24
CA ARG A 237 -7.44 3.12 -14.31
C ARG A 237 -8.65 2.33 -13.79
N GLY A 238 -9.13 2.70 -12.61
CA GLY A 238 -10.27 2.07 -11.95
C GLY A 238 -9.87 1.25 -10.72
N LEU A 239 -10.87 0.68 -10.06
CA LEU A 239 -10.73 -0.03 -8.80
C LEU A 239 -9.75 -1.21 -8.89
N ARG A 240 -9.61 -1.85 -10.06
CA ARG A 240 -8.63 -2.91 -10.29
C ARG A 240 -7.20 -2.44 -9.99
N SER A 241 -6.85 -1.20 -10.35
CA SER A 241 -5.52 -0.64 -10.08
C SER A 241 -5.20 -0.63 -8.57
N ILE A 242 -6.20 -0.36 -7.72
CA ILE A 242 -6.05 -0.36 -6.26
C ILE A 242 -5.84 -1.79 -5.75
N VAL A 243 -6.60 -2.76 -6.28
CA VAL A 243 -6.43 -4.18 -5.93
C VAL A 243 -5.03 -4.66 -6.30
N GLN A 244 -4.57 -4.35 -7.52
CA GLN A 244 -3.23 -4.74 -7.97
C GLN A 244 -2.13 -4.06 -7.14
N TRP A 245 -2.36 -2.83 -6.66
CA TRP A 245 -1.44 -2.17 -5.73
C TRP A 245 -1.34 -2.91 -4.40
N GLY A 246 -2.46 -3.36 -3.84
CA GLY A 246 -2.47 -4.21 -2.65
C GLY A 246 -1.75 -5.55 -2.88
N ARG A 247 -1.92 -6.17 -4.05
CA ARG A 247 -1.20 -7.39 -4.44
C ARG A 247 0.30 -7.14 -4.58
N ALA A 248 0.70 -6.01 -5.17
CA ALA A 248 2.10 -5.61 -5.26
C ALA A 248 2.72 -5.42 -3.87
N ALA A 249 1.99 -4.80 -2.94
CA ALA A 249 2.43 -4.65 -1.56
C ALA A 249 2.72 -6.01 -0.91
N ALA A 250 1.79 -6.97 -1.03
CA ALA A 250 1.98 -8.32 -0.50
C ALA A 250 3.13 -9.06 -1.19
N ALA A 251 3.21 -8.99 -2.52
CA ALA A 251 4.26 -9.65 -3.30
C ALA A 251 5.67 -9.16 -2.94
N LEU A 252 5.84 -7.84 -2.76
CA LEU A 252 7.11 -7.25 -2.38
C LEU A 252 7.53 -7.64 -0.96
N VAL A 253 6.61 -7.64 0.02
CA VAL A 253 6.93 -8.10 1.38
C VAL A 253 7.37 -9.56 1.38
N ARG A 254 6.66 -10.44 0.64
CA ARG A 254 7.08 -11.84 0.49
C ARG A 254 8.46 -11.94 -0.16
N HIS A 255 8.70 -11.18 -1.23
CA HIS A 255 9.96 -11.17 -1.95
C HIS A 255 11.14 -10.77 -1.04
N HIS A 256 11.03 -9.62 -0.36
CA HIS A 256 12.09 -9.13 0.52
C HIS A 256 12.33 -10.07 1.71
N THR A 257 11.26 -10.64 2.29
CA THR A 257 11.41 -11.62 3.38
C THR A 257 12.18 -12.85 2.88
N LEU A 258 11.81 -13.42 1.72
CA LEU A 258 12.52 -14.57 1.19
C LEU A 258 13.99 -14.26 0.86
N ARG A 259 14.27 -13.11 0.25
CA ARG A 259 15.64 -12.67 -0.06
C ARG A 259 16.50 -12.65 1.20
N ARG A 260 16.03 -11.99 2.25
CA ARG A 260 16.72 -11.94 3.54
C ARG A 260 16.99 -13.33 4.14
N MET A 261 16.04 -14.24 4.01
CA MET A 261 16.20 -15.62 4.51
C MET A 261 17.16 -16.46 3.64
N LEU A 262 17.25 -16.16 2.35
CA LEU A 262 18.27 -16.77 1.49
C LEU A 262 19.68 -16.31 1.86
N ASP A 263 19.84 -15.05 2.21
CA ASP A 263 21.13 -14.45 2.59
C ASP A 263 21.56 -14.85 4.00
N SER A 264 20.64 -14.89 4.97
CA SER A 264 20.94 -15.21 6.37
C SER A 264 20.93 -16.69 6.71
N GLY A 265 20.23 -17.51 5.93
CA GLY A 265 20.03 -18.94 6.18
C GLY A 265 19.07 -19.29 7.32
N GLY A 266 18.43 -18.27 7.95
CA GLY A 266 17.54 -18.41 9.10
C GLY A 266 16.07 -18.58 8.75
N SER A 267 15.21 -18.45 9.78
CA SER A 267 13.75 -18.28 9.68
C SER A 267 13.38 -16.83 9.98
N PRO A 268 12.30 -16.29 9.35
CA PRO A 268 11.94 -14.89 9.52
C PRO A 268 11.57 -14.55 10.96
N GLY A 269 12.21 -13.49 11.48
CA GLY A 269 11.88 -12.83 12.74
C GLY A 269 11.04 -11.56 12.50
N PRO A 270 10.58 -10.90 13.58
CA PRO A 270 9.84 -9.64 13.47
C PRO A 270 10.63 -8.56 12.69
N ASP A 271 11.91 -8.43 12.94
CA ASP A 271 12.77 -7.42 12.30
C ASP A 271 12.90 -7.66 10.79
N ASP A 272 12.91 -8.92 10.35
CA ASP A 272 12.97 -9.26 8.94
C ASP A 272 11.69 -8.85 8.21
N VAL A 273 10.53 -9.05 8.85
CA VAL A 273 9.23 -8.67 8.30
C VAL A 273 9.05 -7.15 8.32
N ILE A 274 9.48 -6.47 9.38
CA ILE A 274 9.48 -5.01 9.46
C ILE A 274 10.30 -4.42 8.32
N GLU A 275 11.52 -4.92 8.11
CA GLU A 275 12.38 -4.42 7.05
C GLU A 275 11.80 -4.75 5.66
N ALA A 276 11.22 -5.92 5.47
CA ALA A 276 10.54 -6.26 4.22
C ALA A 276 9.36 -5.32 3.92
N ILE A 277 8.56 -4.96 4.93
CA ILE A 277 7.48 -3.97 4.80
C ILE A 277 8.06 -2.59 4.44
N ARG A 278 9.13 -2.17 5.10
CA ARG A 278 9.78 -0.89 4.83
C ARG A 278 10.29 -0.81 3.39
N MET A 279 10.94 -1.86 2.91
CA MET A 279 11.44 -1.90 1.53
C MET A 279 10.31 -1.94 0.50
N ALA A 280 9.25 -2.70 0.75
CA ALA A 280 8.05 -2.69 -0.10
C ALA A 280 7.42 -1.28 -0.18
N ASP A 281 7.33 -0.58 0.96
CA ASP A 281 6.78 0.76 1.03
C ASP A 281 7.67 1.81 0.34
N LEU A 282 8.99 1.70 0.49
CA LEU A 282 9.95 2.52 -0.24
C LEU A 282 9.73 2.43 -1.75
N LEU A 283 9.64 1.20 -2.25
CA LEU A 283 9.43 0.96 -3.68
C LEU A 283 8.11 1.55 -4.17
N LEU A 284 7.01 1.20 -3.51
CA LEU A 284 5.68 1.59 -3.95
C LEU A 284 5.40 3.09 -3.80
N LEU A 285 5.88 3.74 -2.74
CA LEU A 285 5.50 5.12 -2.45
C LEU A 285 6.55 6.16 -2.84
N HIS A 286 7.81 5.75 -3.00
CA HIS A 286 8.90 6.71 -3.18
C HIS A 286 9.77 6.46 -4.42
N VAL A 287 9.65 5.30 -5.05
CA VAL A 287 10.48 4.93 -6.19
C VAL A 287 9.70 4.83 -7.48
N ILE A 288 8.64 4.01 -7.53
CA ILE A 288 7.89 3.80 -8.78
C ILE A 288 6.86 4.90 -9.03
N ASP A 289 6.62 5.19 -10.30
CA ASP A 289 5.55 6.09 -10.71
C ASP A 289 4.19 5.39 -10.64
N THR A 290 3.28 5.94 -9.84
CA THR A 290 1.96 5.36 -9.59
C THR A 290 1.11 5.27 -10.87
N GLN A 291 1.22 6.26 -11.77
CA GLN A 291 0.48 6.25 -13.04
C GLN A 291 1.07 5.23 -14.01
N ALA A 292 2.40 5.07 -14.03
CA ALA A 292 3.05 4.03 -14.83
C ALA A 292 2.63 2.64 -14.37
N PHE A 293 2.58 2.41 -13.05
CA PHE A 293 2.06 1.16 -12.49
C PHE A 293 0.60 0.92 -12.92
N ALA A 294 -0.28 1.91 -12.74
CA ALA A 294 -1.67 1.80 -13.12
C ALA A 294 -1.85 1.49 -14.61
N ARG A 295 -1.06 2.12 -15.48
CA ARG A 295 -1.05 1.82 -16.92
C ARG A 295 -0.58 0.39 -17.22
N ALA A 296 0.41 -0.10 -16.49
CA ALA A 296 0.96 -1.44 -16.71
C ALA A 296 0.01 -2.57 -16.27
N VAL A 297 -0.81 -2.34 -15.23
CA VAL A 297 -1.78 -3.33 -14.74
C VAL A 297 -3.18 -3.19 -15.39
N ALA A 298 -3.46 -2.10 -16.09
CA ALA A 298 -4.74 -1.86 -16.77
C ALA A 298 -4.99 -2.77 -17.99
N PRO A 299 -4.00 -3.15 -18.84
CA PRO A 299 -4.25 -3.94 -20.05
C PRO A 299 -4.71 -5.37 -19.83
N ILE A 300 -4.90 -5.79 -18.60
CA ILE A 300 -5.53 -7.09 -18.28
C ILE A 300 -7.02 -7.11 -18.71
N GLU A 301 -7.43 -6.21 -19.58
CA GLU A 301 -8.83 -6.00 -20.01
C GLU A 301 -9.17 -6.49 -21.43
N ALA A 302 -8.31 -7.27 -22.04
CA ALA A 302 -8.65 -7.86 -23.33
C ALA A 302 -9.40 -9.19 -23.19
#